data_137cb8a722a04fe7d0a59345bb372824
#
_entry.id   137cb8a722a04fe7d0a59345bb372824
#
_cell.length_a   1.000
_cell.length_b   1.000
_cell.length_c   1.000
_cell.angle_alpha   90.00
_cell.angle_beta   90.00
_cell.angle_gamma   90.00
#
_symmetry.space_group_name_H-M   'P 1'
#
loop_
_entity.id
_entity.type
_entity.pdbx_description
1 polymer ?
#
loop_
_entity_poly.entity_id
_entity_poly.type
_entity_poly.pdbx_seq_one_letter_code
_entity_poly.pdbx_strand_id
1 'polypeptide(L)'
;MKGNKLCLCFLLAAGVGLGAHAQNKIAAPMKDVNQVVDNTLDSLNVARSARPVSGSSRKGDNPVLFLVGNSTMRTGTLGNGNNGQWGWGYFEHEYFDENKITVENHALGGTSSRTFYNRLWPDVLKGVRKGDWVIIELGHNDNGPYDSGRARASIPGIGKDSLNVTIKETGAKETVYTYGEYMRRFIHDVKKKGAHPILMSLTPRNAWEDADSTIITRVNQTFGLWAKQVAKKARVPFIDLNDISARKFEKFGKEKVKYMFYLDRIHTSAFGARVNAESAAEGIRNYKGLELARYLKPVEKDTVTGATRKKGNPVLFTVGDST
;
A
#
# COMPACT_ATOMS: atom_id res chain seq x y z
N MET A 1 26.45 -68.76 25.26
CA MET A 1 26.04 -68.01 26.46
C MET A 1 26.36 -66.54 26.20
N LYS A 2 25.37 -65.66 26.45
CA LYS A 2 25.44 -64.19 26.40
C LYS A 2 25.53 -63.61 24.99
N GLY A 3 24.57 -63.07 24.29
CA GLY A 3 23.49 -62.17 24.73
C GLY A 3 23.88 -60.75 24.36
N ASN A 4 23.93 -60.40 23.01
CA ASN A 4 24.12 -59.04 22.57
C ASN A 4 22.71 -58.40 22.33
N LYS A 5 22.39 -57.50 23.17
CA LYS A 5 21.22 -56.63 23.00
C LYS A 5 21.52 -55.59 21.93
N LEU A 6 20.77 -55.63 20.87
CA LEU A 6 20.73 -54.63 19.87
C LEU A 6 20.03 -53.38 20.42
N CYS A 7 20.77 -52.31 20.59
CA CYS A 7 20.20 -50.99 20.94
C CYS A 7 19.75 -50.33 19.64
N LEU A 8 18.46 -50.38 19.38
CA LEU A 8 17.83 -49.72 18.26
C LEU A 8 17.64 -48.26 18.64
N CYS A 9 18.54 -47.38 18.18
CA CYS A 9 18.34 -45.95 18.28
C CYS A 9 17.24 -45.51 17.32
N PHE A 10 16.11 -45.12 17.90
CA PHE A 10 15.09 -44.36 17.15
C PHE A 10 15.63 -42.96 16.82
N LEU A 11 16.06 -42.82 15.62
CA LEU A 11 16.19 -41.52 14.95
C LEU A 11 14.97 -41.38 14.04
N LEU A 12 13.92 -40.87 14.57
CA LEU A 12 12.75 -40.48 13.77
C LEU A 12 12.09 -39.25 14.39
N ALA A 13 11.80 -38.35 13.50
CA ALA A 13 10.87 -37.25 13.63
C ALA A 13 11.39 -35.91 14.15
N ALA A 14 12.27 -35.29 13.40
CA ALA A 14 12.37 -33.83 13.45
C ALA A 14 12.20 -33.17 12.07
N GLY A 15 11.68 -33.90 11.06
CA GLY A 15 11.61 -33.43 9.68
C GLY A 15 10.22 -33.11 9.10
N VAL A 16 9.13 -33.31 9.85
CA VAL A 16 7.79 -33.26 9.24
C VAL A 16 6.98 -32.00 9.61
N GLY A 17 7.45 -31.16 10.53
CA GLY A 17 6.69 -30.01 11.00
C GLY A 17 6.76 -28.76 10.11
N LEU A 18 7.77 -28.60 9.27
CA LEU A 18 7.96 -27.37 8.48
C LEU A 18 7.23 -27.37 7.13
N GLY A 19 6.96 -28.56 6.57
CA GLY A 19 6.26 -28.69 5.28
C GLY A 19 4.74 -28.46 5.37
N ALA A 20 4.11 -28.80 6.48
CA ALA A 20 2.66 -28.68 6.63
C ALA A 20 2.18 -27.22 6.78
N HIS A 21 3.01 -26.34 7.33
CA HIS A 21 2.65 -24.92 7.47
C HIS A 21 2.77 -24.14 6.16
N ALA A 22 3.67 -24.54 5.27
CA ALA A 22 3.79 -23.91 3.96
C ALA A 22 2.64 -24.33 3.03
N GLN A 23 2.25 -25.61 3.06
CA GLN A 23 1.17 -26.13 2.22
C GLN A 23 -0.22 -25.57 2.59
N ASN A 24 -0.49 -25.30 3.85
CA ASN A 24 -1.76 -24.68 4.27
C ASN A 24 -1.93 -23.23 3.82
N LYS A 25 -0.84 -22.52 3.51
CA LYS A 25 -0.92 -21.17 2.93
C LYS A 25 -1.23 -21.19 1.42
N ILE A 26 -0.84 -22.26 0.75
CA ILE A 26 -1.08 -22.46 -0.69
C ILE A 26 -2.54 -22.82 -0.96
N ALA A 27 -3.18 -23.49 -0.01
CA ALA A 27 -4.56 -23.98 -0.15
C ALA A 27 -5.64 -22.93 0.17
N ALA A 28 -5.27 -21.70 0.54
CA ALA A 28 -6.25 -20.64 0.68
C ALA A 28 -6.86 -20.36 -0.70
N PRO A 29 -8.21 -20.38 -0.84
CA PRO A 29 -8.84 -20.14 -2.11
C PRO A 29 -8.39 -18.79 -2.65
N MET A 30 -7.90 -18.77 -3.88
CA MET A 30 -7.60 -17.52 -4.57
C MET A 30 -8.89 -16.73 -4.69
N LYS A 31 -8.87 -15.52 -4.18
CA LYS A 31 -10.01 -14.60 -4.20
C LYS A 31 -10.01 -13.74 -5.45
N ASP A 32 -8.93 -13.79 -6.17
CA ASP A 32 -8.77 -13.19 -7.48
C ASP A 32 -8.23 -14.28 -8.41
N VAL A 33 -9.07 -14.76 -9.29
CA VAL A 33 -8.77 -15.87 -10.22
C VAL A 33 -7.67 -15.55 -11.22
N ASN A 34 -7.35 -14.29 -11.39
CA ASN A 34 -6.29 -13.84 -12.30
C ASN A 34 -4.90 -13.85 -11.64
N GLN A 35 -4.81 -14.21 -10.37
CA GLN A 35 -3.54 -14.24 -9.67
C GLN A 35 -2.89 -15.62 -9.70
N VAL A 36 -1.65 -15.66 -10.16
CA VAL A 36 -0.74 -16.75 -9.84
C VAL A 36 -0.06 -16.40 -8.52
N VAL A 37 -0.41 -17.13 -7.47
CA VAL A 37 0.16 -16.91 -6.14
C VAL A 37 1.46 -17.69 -6.02
N ASP A 38 2.56 -16.98 -5.89
CA ASP A 38 3.86 -17.56 -5.59
C ASP A 38 4.17 -17.37 -4.10
N ASN A 39 4.27 -18.48 -3.39
CA ASN A 39 4.50 -18.52 -1.95
C ASN A 39 5.94 -18.87 -1.58
N THR A 40 6.86 -18.94 -2.54
CA THR A 40 8.26 -19.23 -2.24
C THR A 40 8.91 -18.06 -1.48
N LEU A 41 9.84 -18.38 -0.59
CA LEU A 41 10.59 -17.36 0.14
C LEU A 41 11.40 -16.48 -0.80
N ASP A 42 11.89 -17.02 -1.89
CA ASP A 42 12.68 -16.29 -2.86
C ASP A 42 11.84 -15.25 -3.60
N SER A 43 10.62 -15.59 -4.02
CA SER A 43 9.73 -14.61 -4.65
C SER A 43 9.31 -13.51 -3.66
N LEU A 44 9.08 -13.83 -2.39
CA LEU A 44 8.79 -12.85 -1.35
C LEU A 44 9.97 -11.91 -1.09
N ASN A 45 11.19 -12.41 -1.17
CA ASN A 45 12.39 -11.60 -1.02
C ASN A 45 12.64 -10.71 -2.24
N VAL A 46 12.46 -11.22 -3.43
CA VAL A 46 12.55 -10.45 -4.68
C VAL A 46 11.50 -9.34 -4.69
N ALA A 47 10.27 -9.59 -4.20
CA ALA A 47 9.25 -8.57 -4.05
C ALA A 47 9.69 -7.37 -3.22
N ARG A 48 10.45 -7.60 -2.17
CA ARG A 48 10.96 -6.54 -1.31
C ARG A 48 12.02 -5.67 -2.00
N SER A 49 12.72 -6.24 -2.97
CA SER A 49 13.76 -5.54 -3.73
C SER A 49 13.26 -4.97 -5.08
N ALA A 50 12.05 -5.31 -5.51
CA ALA A 50 11.48 -4.91 -6.80
C ALA A 50 11.06 -3.42 -6.88
N ARG A 51 11.65 -2.56 -6.05
CA ARG A 51 11.44 -1.12 -6.15
C ARG A 51 12.28 -0.55 -7.30
N PRO A 52 11.75 0.44 -8.04
CA PRO A 52 12.53 1.06 -9.10
C PRO A 52 13.74 1.81 -8.53
N VAL A 53 14.76 2.00 -9.34
CA VAL A 53 15.76 3.01 -9.05
C VAL A 53 15.10 4.37 -9.15
N SER A 54 15.25 5.20 -8.13
CA SER A 54 14.54 6.46 -8.03
C SER A 54 14.81 7.39 -9.21
N GLY A 55 13.75 7.83 -9.87
CA GLY A 55 13.78 8.70 -11.04
C GLY A 55 14.11 7.99 -12.36
N SER A 56 14.24 6.66 -12.36
CA SER A 56 14.61 5.89 -13.56
C SER A 56 13.49 5.79 -14.61
N SER A 57 12.24 5.94 -14.19
CA SER A 57 11.09 5.91 -15.10
C SER A 57 10.88 7.22 -15.86
N ARG A 58 11.60 8.26 -15.53
CA ARG A 58 11.42 9.60 -16.11
C ARG A 58 11.58 9.60 -17.63
N LYS A 59 10.61 10.16 -18.32
CA LYS A 59 10.62 10.32 -19.77
C LYS A 59 10.98 11.79 -20.10
N GLY A 60 12.19 12.02 -20.59
CA GLY A 60 12.68 13.37 -20.87
C GLY A 60 12.60 14.29 -19.63
N ASP A 61 11.96 15.45 -19.80
CA ASP A 61 11.78 16.42 -18.71
C ASP A 61 10.43 16.28 -17.98
N ASN A 62 9.65 15.26 -18.30
CA ASN A 62 8.38 15.03 -17.64
C ASN A 62 8.56 14.79 -16.13
N PRO A 63 7.63 15.27 -15.30
CA PRO A 63 7.67 14.98 -13.87
C PRO A 63 7.44 13.50 -13.59
N VAL A 64 7.86 13.10 -12.40
CA VAL A 64 7.59 11.77 -11.82
C VAL A 64 6.70 11.95 -10.61
N LEU A 65 5.70 11.09 -10.49
CA LEU A 65 4.93 10.89 -9.27
C LEU A 65 5.54 9.75 -8.46
N PHE A 66 6.16 10.07 -7.34
CA PHE A 66 6.72 9.10 -6.41
C PHE A 66 5.67 8.70 -5.38
N LEU A 67 5.45 7.40 -5.23
CA LEU A 67 4.56 6.84 -4.22
C LEU A 67 5.38 6.30 -3.05
N VAL A 68 5.15 6.81 -1.86
CA VAL A 68 5.84 6.49 -0.62
C VAL A 68 4.84 5.90 0.37
N GLY A 69 5.00 4.62 0.69
CA GLY A 69 4.02 3.89 1.50
C GLY A 69 4.52 2.53 2.00
N ASN A 70 3.59 1.76 2.48
CA ASN A 70 3.85 0.43 3.06
C ASN A 70 3.21 -0.70 2.22
N SER A 71 2.82 -1.80 2.88
CA SER A 71 2.24 -2.97 2.21
C SER A 71 0.93 -2.71 1.49
N THR A 72 0.14 -1.72 1.92
CA THR A 72 -1.15 -1.39 1.29
C THR A 72 -0.97 -0.64 -0.03
N MET A 73 0.23 -0.09 -0.28
CA MET A 73 0.58 0.64 -1.50
C MET A 73 1.59 -0.11 -2.38
N ARG A 74 2.35 -1.06 -1.84
CA ARG A 74 3.48 -1.70 -2.53
C ARG A 74 3.12 -2.37 -3.85
N THR A 75 4.11 -2.49 -4.73
CA THR A 75 4.08 -3.37 -5.89
C THR A 75 4.42 -4.81 -5.47
N GLY A 76 3.71 -5.77 -6.03
CA GLY A 76 4.05 -7.18 -5.87
C GLY A 76 5.19 -7.63 -6.78
N THR A 77 5.76 -8.79 -6.48
CA THR A 77 6.77 -9.43 -7.33
C THR A 77 6.13 -10.00 -8.58
N LEU A 78 6.84 -9.97 -9.70
CA LEU A 78 6.43 -10.62 -10.94
C LEU A 78 5.01 -10.22 -11.41
N GLY A 79 4.46 -9.12 -10.90
CA GLY A 79 3.10 -8.69 -11.19
C GLY A 79 2.00 -9.52 -10.52
N ASN A 80 2.33 -10.45 -9.64
CA ASN A 80 1.37 -11.35 -9.00
C ASN A 80 0.84 -10.86 -7.64
N GLY A 81 1.12 -9.62 -7.28
CA GLY A 81 0.65 -9.03 -6.03
C GLY A 81 1.36 -9.52 -4.77
N ASN A 82 2.49 -10.18 -4.92
CA ASN A 82 3.26 -10.70 -3.80
C ASN A 82 2.41 -11.57 -2.85
N ASN A 83 2.24 -12.81 -3.20
CA ASN A 83 1.46 -13.78 -2.44
C ASN A 83 -0.05 -13.49 -2.40
N GLY A 84 -0.59 -12.94 -3.46
CA GLY A 84 -2.00 -12.59 -3.58
C GLY A 84 -2.40 -11.28 -2.91
N GLN A 85 -1.46 -10.57 -2.32
CA GLN A 85 -1.69 -9.27 -1.69
C GLN A 85 -1.18 -8.14 -2.57
N TRP A 86 -2.08 -7.30 -3.04
CA TRP A 86 -1.80 -6.16 -3.91
C TRP A 86 -1.87 -4.85 -3.15
N GLY A 87 -0.92 -3.96 -3.42
CA GLY A 87 -1.00 -2.57 -2.99
C GLY A 87 -1.57 -1.69 -4.11
N TRP A 88 -2.32 -0.67 -3.73
CA TRP A 88 -2.98 0.24 -4.68
C TRP A 88 -1.99 1.01 -5.57
N GLY A 89 -0.80 1.29 -5.08
CA GLY A 89 0.22 2.00 -5.84
C GLY A 89 0.72 1.24 -7.08
N TYR A 90 0.48 -0.08 -7.18
CA TYR A 90 0.74 -0.84 -8.39
C TYR A 90 -0.16 -0.39 -9.55
N PHE A 91 -1.42 -0.09 -9.25
CA PHE A 91 -2.42 0.27 -10.25
C PHE A 91 -2.53 1.77 -10.51
N GLU A 92 -1.85 2.61 -9.72
CA GLU A 92 -2.01 4.07 -9.81
C GLU A 92 -1.62 4.65 -11.16
N HIS A 93 -0.62 4.05 -11.84
CA HIS A 93 -0.19 4.46 -13.18
C HIS A 93 -1.30 4.35 -14.23
N GLU A 94 -2.28 3.47 -14.04
CA GLU A 94 -3.40 3.29 -14.98
C GLU A 94 -4.27 4.55 -15.09
N TYR A 95 -4.28 5.39 -14.06
CA TYR A 95 -5.07 6.62 -14.00
C TYR A 95 -4.34 7.86 -14.54
N PHE A 96 -3.04 7.78 -14.81
CA PHE A 96 -2.25 8.90 -15.30
C PHE A 96 -1.90 8.78 -16.78
N ASP A 97 -1.76 9.95 -17.46
CA ASP A 97 -1.27 10.03 -18.84
C ASP A 97 0.25 9.84 -18.83
N GLU A 98 0.69 8.65 -19.18
CA GLU A 98 2.11 8.25 -19.19
C GLU A 98 2.99 9.05 -20.16
N ASN A 99 2.39 9.82 -21.10
CA ASN A 99 3.11 10.73 -21.97
C ASN A 99 3.46 12.06 -21.27
N LYS A 100 2.81 12.35 -20.13
CA LYS A 100 2.98 13.62 -19.40
C LYS A 100 3.60 13.46 -18.02
N ILE A 101 3.43 12.30 -17.40
CA ILE A 101 3.97 11.98 -16.07
C ILE A 101 4.19 10.48 -15.96
N THR A 102 5.21 10.07 -15.23
CA THR A 102 5.40 8.65 -14.90
C THR A 102 5.17 8.43 -13.41
N VAL A 103 4.75 7.23 -13.04
CA VAL A 103 4.49 6.84 -11.65
C VAL A 103 5.54 5.84 -11.19
N GLU A 104 6.25 6.16 -10.13
CA GLU A 104 7.19 5.25 -9.47
C GLU A 104 6.69 4.84 -8.09
N ASN A 105 6.47 3.55 -7.89
CA ASN A 105 6.05 3.03 -6.61
C ASN A 105 7.24 2.56 -5.78
N HIS A 106 7.60 3.34 -4.75
CA HIS A 106 8.69 3.05 -3.82
C HIS A 106 8.21 2.42 -2.51
N ALA A 107 6.92 2.10 -2.40
CA ALA A 107 6.36 1.52 -1.18
C ALA A 107 6.98 0.15 -0.87
N LEU A 108 7.20 -0.12 0.42
CA LEU A 108 7.74 -1.39 0.89
C LEU A 108 6.92 -1.94 2.06
N GLY A 109 6.54 -3.21 1.96
CA GLY A 109 5.77 -3.90 3.00
C GLY A 109 6.44 -3.89 4.37
N GLY A 110 5.65 -3.63 5.42
CA GLY A 110 6.12 -3.63 6.80
C GLY A 110 6.81 -2.34 7.25
N THR A 111 6.99 -1.35 6.39
CA THR A 111 7.58 -0.06 6.77
C THR A 111 6.58 0.84 7.48
N SER A 112 7.09 1.65 8.39
CA SER A 112 6.42 2.75 9.08
C SER A 112 6.94 4.10 8.59
N SER A 113 6.38 5.20 9.09
CA SER A 113 6.93 6.54 8.84
C SER A 113 8.40 6.64 9.23
N ARG A 114 8.76 6.11 10.42
CA ARG A 114 10.14 6.05 10.94
C ARG A 114 11.05 5.20 10.05
N THR A 115 10.70 3.95 9.81
CA THR A 115 11.60 3.03 9.10
C THR A 115 11.72 3.36 7.62
N PHE A 116 10.67 3.89 7.00
CA PHE A 116 10.76 4.39 5.63
C PHE A 116 11.68 5.61 5.56
N TYR A 117 11.47 6.60 6.45
CA TYR A 117 12.29 7.81 6.46
C TYR A 117 13.78 7.51 6.68
N ASN A 118 14.09 6.68 7.69
CA ASN A 118 15.48 6.43 8.07
C ASN A 118 16.24 5.52 7.10
N ARG A 119 15.54 4.59 6.40
CA ARG A 119 16.20 3.52 5.65
C ARG A 119 16.01 3.59 4.13
N LEU A 120 14.90 4.14 3.65
CA LEU A 120 14.52 4.09 2.24
C LEU A 120 14.46 5.48 1.62
N TRP A 121 14.00 6.44 2.39
CA TRP A 121 13.78 7.80 1.91
C TRP A 121 15.03 8.48 1.33
N PRO A 122 16.24 8.34 1.89
CA PRO A 122 17.44 8.93 1.30
C PRO A 122 17.67 8.50 -0.15
N ASP A 123 17.37 7.23 -0.49
CA ASP A 123 17.51 6.73 -1.85
C ASP A 123 16.39 7.23 -2.77
N VAL A 124 15.15 7.27 -2.29
CA VAL A 124 14.03 7.85 -3.05
C VAL A 124 14.30 9.31 -3.36
N LEU A 125 14.76 10.08 -2.37
CA LEU A 125 15.00 11.50 -2.51
C LEU A 125 16.09 11.86 -3.54
N LYS A 126 17.00 10.94 -3.86
CA LYS A 126 18.02 11.13 -4.91
C LYS A 126 17.41 11.38 -6.27
N GLY A 127 16.34 10.66 -6.61
CA GLY A 127 15.66 10.78 -7.91
C GLY A 127 14.66 11.93 -8.01
N VAL A 128 14.24 12.49 -6.86
CA VAL A 128 13.27 13.59 -6.81
C VAL A 128 13.90 14.89 -7.32
N ARG A 129 13.22 15.55 -8.26
CA ARG A 129 13.63 16.81 -8.89
C ARG A 129 12.55 17.89 -8.75
N LYS A 130 12.89 19.12 -9.07
CA LYS A 130 11.93 20.22 -9.15
C LYS A 130 10.78 19.89 -10.12
N GLY A 131 9.56 20.13 -9.66
CA GLY A 131 8.35 19.87 -10.43
C GLY A 131 7.77 18.44 -10.25
N ASP A 132 8.48 17.54 -9.59
CA ASP A 132 7.97 16.22 -9.26
C ASP A 132 6.90 16.26 -8.16
N TRP A 133 6.20 15.15 -8.01
CA TRP A 133 5.18 14.94 -7.00
C TRP A 133 5.55 13.77 -6.10
N VAL A 134 5.23 13.89 -4.81
CA VAL A 134 5.44 12.80 -3.84
C VAL A 134 4.17 12.60 -3.02
N ILE A 135 3.53 11.46 -3.17
CA ILE A 135 2.41 11.03 -2.32
C ILE A 135 2.97 10.18 -1.18
N ILE A 136 2.56 10.48 0.05
CA ILE A 136 2.98 9.80 1.26
C ILE A 136 1.75 9.25 1.99
N GLU A 137 1.66 7.90 2.09
CA GLU A 137 0.63 7.16 2.84
C GLU A 137 1.32 6.16 3.77
N LEU A 138 1.54 6.56 5.03
CA LEU A 138 2.21 5.79 6.07
C LEU A 138 1.43 5.91 7.39
N GLY A 139 1.54 4.90 8.26
CA GLY A 139 0.86 4.86 9.56
C GLY A 139 0.36 3.48 9.98
N HIS A 140 0.08 2.57 9.04
CA HIS A 140 -0.40 1.21 9.37
C HIS A 140 0.55 0.43 10.29
N ASN A 141 1.84 0.74 10.25
CA ASN A 141 2.90 0.03 10.95
C ASN A 141 3.59 0.84 12.07
N ASP A 142 3.06 1.99 12.40
CA ASP A 142 3.67 2.95 13.32
C ASP A 142 3.40 2.66 14.80
N ASN A 143 2.63 1.63 15.10
CA ASN A 143 2.38 1.14 16.46
C ASN A 143 3.37 0.03 16.86
N GLY A 144 3.56 -0.12 18.16
CA GLY A 144 4.34 -1.21 18.78
C GLY A 144 5.53 -0.72 19.57
N PRO A 145 6.49 -1.60 19.91
CA PRO A 145 7.70 -1.23 20.61
C PRO A 145 8.61 -0.32 19.79
N TYR A 146 9.31 0.58 20.48
CA TYR A 146 10.28 1.46 19.85
C TYR A 146 11.65 0.81 19.67
N ASP A 147 12.00 -0.16 20.52
CA ASP A 147 13.35 -0.68 20.72
C ASP A 147 13.49 -2.17 20.46
N SER A 148 12.42 -2.87 20.13
CA SER A 148 12.43 -4.34 20.00
C SER A 148 11.54 -4.85 18.87
N GLY A 149 11.68 -6.12 18.52
CA GLY A 149 10.98 -6.77 17.43
C GLY A 149 11.33 -6.10 16.11
N ARG A 150 10.34 -5.58 15.41
CA ARG A 150 10.61 -4.80 14.17
C ARG A 150 11.11 -3.38 14.44
N ALA A 151 11.05 -2.89 15.69
CA ALA A 151 11.49 -1.56 16.13
C ALA A 151 11.07 -0.46 15.14
N ARG A 152 9.79 -0.43 14.78
CA ARG A 152 9.28 0.43 13.71
C ARG A 152 8.29 1.51 14.17
N ALA A 153 7.86 1.47 15.42
CA ALA A 153 6.90 2.43 15.96
C ALA A 153 7.45 3.86 15.94
N SER A 154 6.58 4.82 15.62
CA SER A 154 6.79 6.24 15.87
C SER A 154 6.06 6.67 17.15
N ILE A 155 6.50 7.75 17.78
CA ILE A 155 5.80 8.32 18.93
C ILE A 155 4.44 8.86 18.44
N PRO A 156 3.32 8.56 19.13
CA PRO A 156 2.00 9.07 18.77
C PRO A 156 1.94 10.60 18.74
N GLY A 157 1.15 11.13 17.81
CA GLY A 157 0.84 12.56 17.76
C GLY A 157 1.68 13.37 16.79
N ILE A 158 1.53 14.70 16.90
CA ILE A 158 2.14 15.67 15.98
C ILE A 158 3.11 16.63 16.68
N GLY A 159 3.50 16.34 17.91
CA GLY A 159 4.49 17.11 18.68
C GLY A 159 5.88 17.05 18.05
N LYS A 160 6.87 17.59 18.80
CA LYS A 160 8.29 17.54 18.46
C LYS A 160 9.06 16.57 19.37
N ASP A 161 8.34 15.80 20.17
CA ASP A 161 8.93 14.89 21.14
C ASP A 161 9.79 13.83 20.45
N SER A 162 10.83 13.42 21.12
CA SER A 162 11.74 12.38 20.67
C SER A 162 12.22 11.51 21.82
N LEU A 163 12.62 10.30 21.51
CA LEU A 163 13.13 9.31 22.45
C LEU A 163 14.37 8.64 21.87
N ASN A 164 15.47 8.63 22.64
CA ASN A 164 16.64 7.85 22.27
C ASN A 164 16.45 6.41 22.71
N VAL A 165 16.65 5.48 21.81
CA VAL A 165 16.53 4.05 22.08
C VAL A 165 17.78 3.30 21.64
N THR A 166 18.02 2.15 22.25
CA THR A 166 18.96 1.15 21.74
C THR A 166 18.16 -0.05 21.29
N ILE A 167 18.26 -0.40 20.03
CA ILE A 167 17.53 -1.53 19.44
C ILE A 167 18.05 -2.83 20.04
N LYS A 168 17.20 -3.59 20.70
CA LYS A 168 17.59 -4.79 21.45
C LYS A 168 18.23 -5.87 20.58
N GLU A 169 17.72 -6.04 19.36
CA GLU A 169 18.19 -7.07 18.44
C GLU A 169 19.54 -6.75 17.79
N THR A 170 19.93 -5.49 17.71
CA THR A 170 21.12 -5.07 16.95
C THR A 170 22.12 -4.24 17.75
N GLY A 171 21.71 -3.70 18.91
CA GLY A 171 22.51 -2.73 19.66
C GLY A 171 22.58 -1.34 19.03
N ALA A 172 21.93 -1.10 17.90
CA ALA A 172 21.96 0.18 17.21
C ALA A 172 21.25 1.26 18.04
N LYS A 173 21.89 2.42 18.13
CA LYS A 173 21.28 3.60 18.76
C LYS A 173 20.48 4.39 17.73
N GLU A 174 19.28 4.80 18.08
CA GLU A 174 18.38 5.54 17.20
C GLU A 174 17.56 6.56 17.99
N THR A 175 17.29 7.72 17.38
CA THR A 175 16.32 8.69 17.92
C THR A 175 14.98 8.47 17.22
N VAL A 176 13.97 8.14 17.99
CA VAL A 176 12.58 7.98 17.55
C VAL A 176 11.86 9.32 17.72
N TYR A 177 11.15 9.74 16.69
CA TYR A 177 10.37 10.97 16.69
C TYR A 177 8.87 10.67 16.64
N THR A 178 8.06 11.72 16.83
CA THR A 178 6.62 11.58 16.61
C THR A 178 6.32 11.29 15.15
N TYR A 179 5.18 10.64 14.90
CA TYR A 179 4.66 10.45 13.55
C TYR A 179 4.59 11.77 12.78
N GLY A 180 4.07 12.82 13.44
CA GLY A 180 3.97 14.13 12.82
C GLY A 180 5.32 14.76 12.49
N GLU A 181 6.37 14.45 13.25
CA GLU A 181 7.72 14.94 12.93
C GLU A 181 8.27 14.23 11.69
N TYR A 182 8.07 12.92 11.53
CA TYR A 182 8.44 12.24 10.30
C TYR A 182 7.69 12.81 9.09
N MET A 183 6.39 13.09 9.21
CA MET A 183 5.62 13.71 8.13
C MET A 183 6.16 15.11 7.78
N ARG A 184 6.52 15.93 8.77
CA ARG A 184 7.14 17.25 8.52
C ARG A 184 8.47 17.14 7.79
N ARG A 185 9.30 16.16 8.15
CA ARG A 185 10.58 15.92 7.50
C ARG A 185 10.42 15.52 6.05
N PHE A 186 9.53 14.57 5.74
CA PHE A 186 9.20 14.24 4.35
C PHE A 186 8.79 15.49 3.56
N ILE A 187 7.84 16.28 4.10
CA ILE A 187 7.36 17.51 3.46
C ILE A 187 8.50 18.50 3.23
N HIS A 188 9.35 18.70 4.24
CA HIS A 188 10.49 19.61 4.16
C HIS A 188 11.44 19.20 3.04
N ASP A 189 11.82 17.93 3.00
CA ASP A 189 12.79 17.41 2.03
C ASP A 189 12.26 17.49 0.60
N VAL A 190 10.97 17.14 0.39
CA VAL A 190 10.31 17.28 -0.92
C VAL A 190 10.29 18.75 -1.37
N LYS A 191 9.86 19.66 -0.50
CA LYS A 191 9.86 21.10 -0.79
C LYS A 191 11.25 21.65 -1.07
N LYS A 192 12.27 21.20 -0.33
CA LYS A 192 13.68 21.57 -0.56
C LYS A 192 14.18 21.17 -1.95
N LYS A 193 13.64 20.07 -2.52
CA LYS A 193 13.90 19.67 -3.90
C LYS A 193 13.13 20.49 -4.95
N GLY A 194 12.23 21.39 -4.52
CA GLY A 194 11.31 22.10 -5.42
C GLY A 194 10.18 21.21 -5.95
N ALA A 195 9.92 20.09 -5.30
CA ALA A 195 8.85 19.15 -5.62
C ALA A 195 7.61 19.38 -4.73
N HIS A 196 6.53 18.68 -5.03
CA HIS A 196 5.20 18.88 -4.45
C HIS A 196 4.79 17.71 -3.57
N PRO A 197 4.78 17.85 -2.22
CA PRO A 197 4.32 16.78 -1.33
C PRO A 197 2.80 16.77 -1.20
N ILE A 198 2.23 15.56 -1.13
CA ILE A 198 0.81 15.28 -0.84
C ILE A 198 0.78 14.24 0.27
N LEU A 199 0.02 14.48 1.34
CA LEU A 199 -0.27 13.46 2.34
C LEU A 199 -1.61 12.82 2.06
N MET A 200 -1.68 11.50 2.29
CA MET A 200 -2.94 10.75 2.25
C MET A 200 -3.23 10.09 3.61
N SER A 201 -4.50 9.92 3.93
CA SER A 201 -4.90 9.03 5.01
C SER A 201 -4.72 7.57 4.61
N LEU A 202 -4.75 6.68 5.60
CA LEU A 202 -4.56 5.24 5.40
C LEU A 202 -5.71 4.63 4.59
N THR A 203 -5.42 3.58 3.83
CA THR A 203 -6.50 2.75 3.25
C THR A 203 -7.41 2.19 4.34
N PRO A 204 -8.71 1.98 4.07
CA PRO A 204 -9.61 1.37 5.05
C PRO A 204 -9.28 -0.11 5.25
N ARG A 205 -9.81 -0.65 6.33
CA ARG A 205 -9.77 -2.09 6.62
C ARG A 205 -11.13 -2.71 6.32
N ASN A 206 -11.16 -4.00 6.05
CA ASN A 206 -12.41 -4.75 6.07
C ASN A 206 -12.86 -4.94 7.53
N ALA A 207 -13.34 -3.86 8.12
CA ALA A 207 -13.84 -3.79 9.47
C ALA A 207 -15.09 -2.89 9.48
N TRP A 208 -16.20 -3.44 9.91
CA TRP A 208 -17.49 -2.79 9.95
C TRP A 208 -17.79 -2.35 11.38
N GLU A 209 -18.58 -1.29 11.54
CA GLU A 209 -18.85 -0.72 12.87
C GLU A 209 -19.47 -1.73 13.82
N ASP A 210 -20.40 -2.55 13.31
CA ASP A 210 -20.98 -3.70 14.00
C ASP A 210 -21.37 -4.82 13.02
N ALA A 211 -21.99 -5.89 13.54
CA ALA A 211 -22.34 -7.06 12.74
C ALA A 211 -23.33 -6.74 11.61
N ASP A 212 -24.27 -5.85 11.85
CA ASP A 212 -25.35 -5.49 10.92
C ASP A 212 -25.08 -4.19 10.16
N SER A 213 -23.98 -3.48 10.52
CA SER A 213 -23.64 -2.20 9.92
C SER A 213 -23.28 -2.34 8.44
N THR A 214 -23.71 -1.35 7.68
CA THR A 214 -23.28 -1.12 6.28
C THR A 214 -22.12 -0.13 6.20
N ILE A 215 -21.62 0.33 7.33
CA ILE A 215 -20.58 1.36 7.45
C ILE A 215 -19.26 0.72 7.86
N ILE A 216 -18.22 0.98 7.07
CA ILE A 216 -16.85 0.58 7.39
C ILE A 216 -16.28 1.53 8.44
N THR A 217 -15.68 0.96 9.48
CA THR A 217 -14.98 1.71 10.51
C THR A 217 -13.85 2.54 9.90
N ARG A 218 -13.92 3.85 10.05
CA ARG A 218 -12.87 4.76 9.57
C ARG A 218 -11.63 4.67 10.47
N VAL A 219 -10.45 4.58 9.87
CA VAL A 219 -9.17 4.54 10.59
C VAL A 219 -8.51 5.93 10.68
N ASN A 220 -9.33 6.97 10.76
CA ASN A 220 -8.91 8.37 10.72
C ASN A 220 -8.76 9.03 12.10
N GLN A 221 -8.80 8.25 13.19
CA GLN A 221 -8.77 8.79 14.56
C GLN A 221 -7.35 8.99 15.12
N THR A 222 -6.35 8.44 14.45
CA THR A 222 -4.94 8.50 14.87
C THR A 222 -4.05 8.98 13.72
N PHE A 223 -3.32 8.09 13.06
CA PHE A 223 -2.35 8.44 12.02
C PHE A 223 -2.98 9.20 10.83
N GLY A 224 -4.19 8.85 10.41
CA GLY A 224 -4.91 9.61 9.38
C GLY A 224 -5.24 11.03 9.84
N LEU A 225 -5.71 11.20 11.08
CA LEU A 225 -5.96 12.51 11.67
C LEU A 225 -4.67 13.33 11.80
N TRP A 226 -3.59 12.70 12.28
CA TRP A 226 -2.31 13.38 12.44
C TRP A 226 -1.71 13.79 11.10
N ALA A 227 -1.81 12.95 10.06
CA ALA A 227 -1.42 13.33 8.70
C ALA A 227 -2.20 14.57 8.22
N LYS A 228 -3.53 14.59 8.40
CA LYS A 228 -4.38 15.74 8.07
C LYS A 228 -3.96 17.01 8.82
N GLN A 229 -3.69 16.89 10.12
CA GLN A 229 -3.26 18.02 10.95
C GLN A 229 -1.89 18.57 10.51
N VAL A 230 -0.94 17.69 10.19
CA VAL A 230 0.38 18.10 9.69
C VAL A 230 0.25 18.76 8.33
N ALA A 231 -0.50 18.17 7.39
CA ALA A 231 -0.73 18.73 6.06
C ALA A 231 -1.32 20.15 6.15
N LYS A 232 -2.36 20.32 6.99
CA LYS A 232 -2.97 21.64 7.22
C LYS A 232 -1.95 22.68 7.75
N LYS A 233 -1.15 22.31 8.76
CA LYS A 233 -0.12 23.21 9.33
C LYS A 233 0.99 23.52 8.32
N ALA A 234 1.39 22.55 7.51
CA ALA A 234 2.43 22.70 6.48
C ALA A 234 1.93 23.34 5.17
N ARG A 235 0.61 23.57 5.06
CA ARG A 235 -0.06 24.08 3.84
C ARG A 235 0.27 23.22 2.61
N VAL A 236 0.07 21.91 2.76
CA VAL A 236 0.18 20.94 1.66
C VAL A 236 -1.14 20.20 1.48
N PRO A 237 -1.44 19.67 0.29
CA PRO A 237 -2.64 18.89 0.06
C PRO A 237 -2.73 17.68 0.99
N PHE A 238 -3.95 17.39 1.44
CA PHE A 238 -4.31 16.17 2.15
C PHE A 238 -5.51 15.53 1.46
N ILE A 239 -5.37 14.26 1.10
CA ILE A 239 -6.44 13.47 0.48
C ILE A 239 -6.91 12.42 1.50
N ASP A 240 -8.20 12.42 1.80
CA ASP A 240 -8.80 11.43 2.70
C ASP A 240 -9.13 10.14 1.94
N LEU A 241 -8.06 9.41 1.58
CA LEU A 241 -8.16 8.12 0.89
C LEU A 241 -9.02 7.12 1.67
N ASN A 242 -8.94 7.16 3.01
CA ASN A 242 -9.71 6.28 3.88
C ASN A 242 -11.20 6.40 3.63
N ASP A 243 -11.72 7.62 3.66
CA ASP A 243 -13.15 7.87 3.52
C ASP A 243 -13.63 7.62 2.07
N ILE A 244 -12.84 8.04 1.07
CA ILE A 244 -13.20 7.82 -0.34
C ILE A 244 -13.29 6.33 -0.65
N SER A 245 -12.27 5.55 -0.27
CA SER A 245 -12.26 4.10 -0.50
C SER A 245 -13.33 3.37 0.32
N ALA A 246 -13.50 3.76 1.60
CA ALA A 246 -14.51 3.14 2.45
C ALA A 246 -15.92 3.29 1.88
N ARG A 247 -16.28 4.50 1.40
CA ARG A 247 -17.58 4.71 0.74
C ARG A 247 -17.79 3.84 -0.51
N LYS A 248 -16.72 3.55 -1.25
CA LYS A 248 -16.81 2.62 -2.38
C LYS A 248 -17.03 1.19 -1.90
N PHE A 249 -16.28 0.74 -0.91
CA PHE A 249 -16.47 -0.59 -0.33
C PHE A 249 -17.87 -0.75 0.29
N GLU A 250 -18.40 0.26 0.95
CA GLU A 250 -19.77 0.25 1.49
C GLU A 250 -20.82 0.03 0.41
N LYS A 251 -20.64 0.62 -0.78
CA LYS A 251 -21.54 0.39 -1.93
C LYS A 251 -21.49 -1.04 -2.46
N PHE A 252 -20.33 -1.71 -2.39
CA PHE A 252 -20.23 -3.13 -2.74
C PHE A 252 -20.92 -4.03 -1.74
N GLY A 253 -21.01 -3.61 -0.49
CA GLY A 253 -21.59 -4.35 0.62
C GLY A 253 -20.65 -5.42 1.18
N LYS A 254 -20.93 -5.80 2.43
CA LYS A 254 -20.07 -6.64 3.27
C LYS A 254 -19.67 -7.96 2.62
N GLU A 255 -20.64 -8.61 1.97
CA GLU A 255 -20.42 -9.91 1.34
C GLU A 255 -19.44 -9.88 0.17
N LYS A 256 -19.47 -8.83 -0.64
CA LYS A 256 -18.51 -8.69 -1.75
C LYS A 256 -17.15 -8.20 -1.26
N VAL A 257 -17.13 -7.30 -0.27
CA VAL A 257 -15.89 -6.71 0.25
C VAL A 257 -14.97 -7.75 0.89
N LYS A 258 -15.51 -8.84 1.46
CA LYS A 258 -14.65 -9.92 1.99
C LYS A 258 -13.71 -10.53 0.93
N TYR A 259 -14.10 -10.52 -0.35
CA TYR A 259 -13.26 -10.99 -1.46
C TYR A 259 -12.28 -9.95 -1.98
N MET A 260 -12.41 -8.70 -1.53
CA MET A 260 -11.49 -7.63 -1.87
C MET A 260 -10.29 -7.55 -0.92
N PHE A 261 -10.27 -8.38 0.13
CA PHE A 261 -9.17 -8.49 1.08
C PHE A 261 -8.64 -9.92 1.11
N TYR A 262 -7.33 -10.07 0.90
CA TYR A 262 -6.69 -11.37 0.79
C TYR A 262 -6.05 -11.78 2.12
N LEU A 263 -6.51 -12.87 2.68
CA LEU A 263 -6.07 -13.51 3.93
C LEU A 263 -6.31 -12.72 5.22
N ASP A 264 -6.37 -11.41 5.19
CA ASP A 264 -6.59 -10.58 6.37
C ASP A 264 -7.49 -9.38 6.05
N ARG A 265 -7.75 -8.57 7.06
CA ARG A 265 -8.63 -7.40 6.92
C ARG A 265 -7.95 -6.12 6.47
N ILE A 266 -6.66 -6.15 6.14
CA ILE A 266 -5.83 -4.96 5.85
C ILE A 266 -5.35 -4.97 4.40
N HIS A 267 -4.83 -6.13 3.96
CA HIS A 267 -4.22 -6.27 2.65
C HIS A 267 -5.24 -6.71 1.61
N THR A 268 -5.29 -5.96 0.53
CA THR A 268 -6.30 -6.14 -0.52
C THR A 268 -5.88 -7.19 -1.54
N SER A 269 -6.88 -7.82 -2.18
CA SER A 269 -6.74 -8.50 -3.47
C SER A 269 -6.46 -7.46 -4.57
N ALA A 270 -6.18 -7.90 -5.79
CA ALA A 270 -6.00 -6.99 -6.93
C ALA A 270 -7.21 -6.09 -7.13
N PHE A 271 -8.43 -6.63 -7.03
CA PHE A 271 -9.64 -5.84 -7.16
C PHE A 271 -9.79 -4.78 -6.06
N GLY A 272 -9.58 -5.15 -4.79
CA GLY A 272 -9.61 -4.19 -3.69
C GLY A 272 -8.52 -3.11 -3.82
N ALA A 273 -7.34 -3.48 -4.32
CA ALA A 273 -6.26 -2.52 -4.58
C ALA A 273 -6.62 -1.53 -5.70
N ARG A 274 -7.30 -1.98 -6.78
CA ARG A 274 -7.82 -1.09 -7.84
C ARG A 274 -8.86 -0.11 -7.31
N VAL A 275 -9.75 -0.54 -6.42
CA VAL A 275 -10.71 0.37 -5.77
C VAL A 275 -9.99 1.46 -4.98
N ASN A 276 -8.90 1.12 -4.28
CA ASN A 276 -8.10 2.11 -3.57
C ASN A 276 -7.34 3.04 -4.52
N ALA A 277 -6.78 2.54 -5.64
CA ALA A 277 -6.11 3.37 -6.64
C ALA A 277 -7.09 4.34 -7.32
N GLU A 278 -8.26 3.85 -7.73
CA GLU A 278 -9.34 4.70 -8.25
C GLU A 278 -9.73 5.79 -7.25
N SER A 279 -9.77 5.44 -5.95
CA SER A 279 -10.09 6.39 -4.88
C SER A 279 -9.00 7.45 -4.70
N ALA A 280 -7.73 7.09 -4.85
CA ALA A 280 -6.62 8.03 -4.83
C ALA A 280 -6.69 9.00 -6.00
N ALA A 281 -6.90 8.48 -7.22
CA ALA A 281 -7.09 9.29 -8.43
C ALA A 281 -8.33 10.20 -8.32
N GLU A 282 -9.44 9.71 -7.76
CA GLU A 282 -10.63 10.52 -7.49
C GLU A 282 -10.34 11.64 -6.49
N GLY A 283 -9.63 11.32 -5.40
CA GLY A 283 -9.22 12.33 -4.42
C GLY A 283 -8.32 13.41 -5.00
N ILE A 284 -7.40 13.04 -5.89
CA ILE A 284 -6.55 13.99 -6.63
C ILE A 284 -7.40 14.87 -7.54
N ARG A 285 -8.31 14.27 -8.31
CA ARG A 285 -9.19 14.98 -9.26
C ARG A 285 -10.10 16.00 -8.58
N ASN A 286 -10.64 15.62 -7.44
CA ASN A 286 -11.61 16.43 -6.71
C ASN A 286 -10.99 17.46 -5.76
N TYR A 287 -9.67 17.41 -5.55
CA TYR A 287 -8.99 18.37 -4.69
C TYR A 287 -8.84 19.72 -5.41
N LYS A 288 -9.56 20.72 -4.96
CA LYS A 288 -9.60 22.05 -5.60
C LYS A 288 -8.19 22.67 -5.70
N GLY A 289 -7.78 22.97 -6.93
CA GLY A 289 -6.50 23.64 -7.21
C GLY A 289 -5.26 22.73 -7.13
N LEU A 290 -5.42 21.41 -7.11
CA LEU A 290 -4.29 20.48 -7.16
C LEU A 290 -3.83 20.29 -8.60
N GLU A 291 -2.70 20.88 -8.94
CA GLU A 291 -2.10 20.82 -10.29
C GLU A 291 -1.80 19.40 -10.77
N LEU A 292 -1.60 18.44 -9.87
CA LEU A 292 -1.39 17.03 -10.23
C LEU A 292 -2.57 16.46 -11.02
N ALA A 293 -3.78 16.98 -10.80
CA ALA A 293 -4.99 16.51 -11.48
C ALA A 293 -4.93 16.67 -13.02
N ARG A 294 -4.13 17.59 -13.55
CA ARG A 294 -3.97 17.80 -15.00
C ARG A 294 -3.29 16.64 -15.73
N TYR A 295 -2.63 15.78 -15.00
CA TYR A 295 -1.95 14.59 -15.53
C TYR A 295 -2.83 13.34 -15.51
N LEU A 296 -4.00 13.40 -14.87
CA LEU A 296 -4.93 12.27 -14.86
C LEU A 296 -5.57 12.11 -16.25
N LYS A 297 -5.74 10.86 -16.65
CA LYS A 297 -6.59 10.51 -17.79
C LYS A 297 -8.02 11.03 -17.57
N PRO A 298 -8.72 11.41 -18.64
CA PRO A 298 -10.15 11.68 -18.54
C PRO A 298 -10.88 10.49 -17.91
N VAL A 299 -11.93 10.76 -17.14
CA VAL A 299 -12.84 9.69 -16.72
C VAL A 299 -13.60 9.24 -17.96
N GLU A 300 -13.42 7.99 -18.33
CA GLU A 300 -14.26 7.40 -19.36
C GLU A 300 -15.70 7.45 -18.84
N LYS A 301 -16.55 8.16 -19.55
CA LYS A 301 -17.99 8.09 -19.29
C LYS A 301 -18.44 6.74 -19.82
N ASP A 302 -19.13 5.98 -18.99
CA ASP A 302 -19.79 4.78 -19.43
C ASP A 302 -20.57 5.09 -20.70
N THR A 303 -20.27 4.38 -21.78
CA THR A 303 -21.00 4.51 -23.01
C THR A 303 -22.45 4.11 -22.73
N VAL A 304 -23.38 4.92 -23.20
CA VAL A 304 -24.81 4.63 -22.98
C VAL A 304 -25.12 3.27 -23.57
N THR A 305 -25.60 2.37 -22.72
CA THR A 305 -25.96 1.01 -23.10
C THR A 305 -26.98 1.02 -24.25
N GLY A 306 -26.68 0.29 -25.32
CA GLY A 306 -27.54 0.30 -26.52
C GLY A 306 -27.35 1.48 -27.46
N ALA A 307 -26.37 2.37 -27.23
CA ALA A 307 -26.06 3.51 -28.12
C ALA A 307 -25.71 3.07 -29.55
N THR A 308 -25.21 1.86 -29.72
CA THR A 308 -24.86 1.27 -31.03
C THR A 308 -26.07 0.66 -31.75
N ARG A 309 -27.25 0.67 -31.15
CA ARG A 309 -28.45 0.08 -31.77
C ARG A 309 -28.85 0.83 -33.04
N LYS A 310 -28.87 0.11 -34.15
CA LYS A 310 -29.50 0.59 -35.40
C LYS A 310 -31.00 0.29 -35.34
N LYS A 311 -31.81 1.21 -35.79
CA LYS A 311 -33.26 1.08 -35.79
C LYS A 311 -33.69 -0.30 -36.39
N GLY A 312 -34.47 -1.08 -35.64
CA GLY A 312 -34.94 -2.38 -36.04
C GLY A 312 -34.04 -3.57 -35.80
N ASN A 313 -32.77 -3.36 -35.37
CA ASN A 313 -31.84 -4.45 -35.11
C ASN A 313 -31.78 -4.79 -33.62
N PRO A 314 -31.65 -6.08 -33.27
CA PRO A 314 -31.34 -6.49 -31.90
C PRO A 314 -29.95 -6.03 -31.51
N VAL A 315 -29.74 -5.87 -30.21
CA VAL A 315 -28.40 -5.58 -29.61
C VAL A 315 -28.06 -6.68 -28.63
N LEU A 316 -26.90 -7.26 -28.78
CA LEU A 316 -26.34 -8.18 -27.79
C LEU A 316 -25.63 -7.36 -26.70
N PHE A 317 -26.10 -7.49 -25.49
CA PHE A 317 -25.40 -6.97 -24.33
C PHE A 317 -24.57 -8.08 -23.73
N THR A 318 -23.26 -7.91 -23.68
CA THR A 318 -22.38 -8.78 -22.92
C THR A 318 -22.20 -8.18 -21.55
N VAL A 319 -22.52 -8.96 -20.53
CA VAL A 319 -22.34 -8.60 -19.13
C VAL A 319 -21.40 -9.64 -18.53
N GLY A 320 -20.27 -9.19 -18.04
CA GLY A 320 -19.24 -10.06 -17.45
C GLY A 320 -18.36 -9.27 -16.52
N ASP A 321 -17.55 -9.98 -15.79
CA ASP A 321 -16.43 -9.43 -15.04
C ASP A 321 -15.16 -9.37 -15.92
N SER A 322 -14.03 -9.23 -15.30
CA SER A 322 -12.73 -9.10 -15.97
C SER A 322 -12.12 -10.43 -16.47
N THR A 323 -12.91 -11.50 -16.55
CA THR A 323 -12.45 -12.80 -17.08
C THR A 323 -12.60 -12.93 -18.58
#